data_d12a7f1755e518f8e8a8929a3e6c4f41
#
_entry.id   d12a7f1755e518f8e8a8929a3e6c4f41
#
_cell.length_a   1.000
_cell.length_b   1.000
_cell.length_c   1.000
_cell.angle_alpha   90.00
_cell.angle_beta   90.00
_cell.angle_gamma   90.00
#
_symmetry.space_group_name_H-M   'P 1'
#
loop_
_entity.id
_entity.type
_entity.pdbx_description
1 polymer ?
#
loop_
_entity_poly.entity_id
_entity_poly.type
_entity_poly.pdbx_seq_one_letter_code
_entity_poly.pdbx_strand_id
1 'polypeptide(L)'
;MLFSFNELKDKEVIDRQTGSRIGYVDDVVMNFDGRGVESIVVFGRPRAFGLLGRDDDLVIDFCDIDLIGEDTILVNLANSKICTKSKRFELKNLLK
;
A
#
# COMPACT_ATOMS: atom_id res chain seq x y z
N MET A 1 9.35 -16.94 -3.91
CA MET A 1 9.67 -15.95 -2.89
C MET A 1 8.51 -15.89 -1.88
N LEU A 2 8.80 -16.09 -0.62
CA LEU A 2 7.77 -16.11 0.41
C LEU A 2 8.06 -15.05 1.47
N PHE A 3 7.04 -14.25 1.79
CA PHE A 3 7.12 -13.27 2.88
C PHE A 3 5.88 -13.39 3.75
N SER A 4 6.06 -13.31 5.07
CA SER A 4 4.94 -13.17 5.98
C SER A 4 4.46 -11.72 6.01
N PHE A 5 3.26 -11.49 6.51
CA PHE A 5 2.78 -10.13 6.70
C PHE A 5 3.68 -9.35 7.67
N ASN A 6 4.17 -10.01 8.72
CA ASN A 6 5.08 -9.36 9.65
C ASN A 6 6.36 -8.87 8.98
N GLU A 7 6.87 -9.64 8.03
CA GLU A 7 8.05 -9.21 7.28
C GLU A 7 7.72 -8.03 6.37
N LEU A 8 6.56 -8.05 5.73
CA LEU A 8 6.15 -6.97 4.82
C LEU A 8 5.94 -5.66 5.56
N LYS A 9 5.29 -5.69 6.72
CA LYS A 9 4.96 -4.46 7.45
C LYS A 9 6.18 -3.74 8.01
N ASP A 10 7.30 -4.43 8.15
CA ASP A 10 8.54 -3.84 8.63
C ASP A 10 9.35 -3.20 7.50
N LYS A 11 8.91 -3.34 6.26
CA LYS A 11 9.61 -2.79 5.11
C LYS A 11 9.02 -1.43 4.75
N GLU A 12 9.90 -0.49 4.41
CA GLU A 12 9.49 0.85 4.01
C GLU A 12 9.10 0.86 2.54
N VAL A 13 7.94 1.45 2.25
CA VAL A 13 7.44 1.58 0.88
C VAL A 13 7.98 2.88 0.28
N ILE A 14 8.65 2.76 -0.87
CA ILE A 14 9.32 3.87 -1.52
C ILE A 14 8.84 3.95 -2.97
N ASP A 15 8.48 5.17 -3.40
CA ASP A 15 8.15 5.41 -4.80
C ASP A 15 9.44 5.39 -5.61
N ARG A 16 9.50 4.45 -6.55
CA ARG A 16 10.66 4.25 -7.39
C ARG A 16 11.02 5.48 -8.22
N GLN A 17 10.04 6.21 -8.71
CA GLN A 17 10.28 7.32 -9.63
C GLN A 17 10.83 8.55 -8.93
N THR A 18 10.32 8.86 -7.75
CA THR A 18 10.69 10.08 -7.03
C THR A 18 11.64 9.82 -5.88
N GLY A 19 11.77 8.58 -5.45
CA GLY A 19 12.54 8.24 -4.26
C GLY A 19 11.81 8.62 -2.97
N SER A 20 10.57 9.06 -3.06
CA SER A 20 9.80 9.48 -1.89
C SER A 20 9.47 8.31 -1.00
N ARG A 21 9.64 8.49 0.28
CA ARG A 21 9.20 7.52 1.28
C ARG A 21 7.71 7.67 1.51
N ILE A 22 6.97 6.59 1.30
CA ILE A 22 5.52 6.62 1.41
C ILE A 22 5.08 6.23 2.81
N GLY A 23 5.73 5.23 3.38
CA GLY A 23 5.40 4.72 4.70
C GLY A 23 5.65 3.23 4.79
N TYR A 24 4.93 2.58 5.68
CA TYR A 24 5.05 1.13 5.88
C TYR A 24 3.76 0.44 5.48
N VAL A 25 3.84 -0.85 5.24
CA VAL A 25 2.64 -1.64 4.94
C VAL A 25 1.82 -1.78 6.21
N ASP A 26 0.63 -1.20 6.22
CA ASP A 26 -0.27 -1.25 7.37
C ASP A 26 -1.29 -2.37 7.26
N ASP A 27 -1.61 -2.75 6.03
CA ASP A 27 -2.58 -3.82 5.79
C ASP A 27 -2.36 -4.40 4.39
N VAL A 28 -2.98 -5.53 4.11
CA VAL A 28 -2.98 -6.15 2.80
C VAL A 28 -4.39 -6.54 2.42
N VAL A 29 -4.67 -6.49 1.12
CA VAL A 29 -5.92 -6.99 0.56
C VAL A 29 -5.60 -8.32 -0.10
N MET A 30 -6.29 -9.36 0.31
CA MET A 30 -6.05 -10.71 -0.16
C MET A 30 -7.18 -11.18 -1.06
N ASN A 31 -6.82 -11.92 -2.09
CA ASN A 31 -7.77 -12.53 -3.00
C ASN A 31 -7.76 -14.03 -2.76
N PHE A 32 -8.80 -14.56 -2.13
CA PHE A 32 -8.89 -15.99 -1.85
C PHE A 32 -9.05 -16.82 -3.11
N ASP A 33 -9.75 -16.28 -4.11
CA ASP A 33 -9.90 -16.99 -5.38
C ASP A 33 -8.55 -17.09 -6.11
N GLY A 34 -7.79 -16.02 -6.12
CA GLY A 34 -6.45 -16.01 -6.70
C GLY A 34 -5.36 -16.52 -5.77
N ARG A 35 -5.68 -16.77 -4.52
CA ARG A 35 -4.76 -17.29 -3.50
C ARG A 35 -3.52 -16.43 -3.34
N GLY A 36 -3.70 -15.12 -3.28
CA GLY A 36 -2.57 -14.24 -3.14
C GLY A 36 -2.94 -12.87 -2.63
N VAL A 37 -1.91 -12.04 -2.51
CA VAL A 37 -2.08 -10.65 -2.13
C VAL A 37 -2.48 -9.86 -3.37
N GLU A 38 -3.58 -9.13 -3.29
CA GLU A 38 -4.03 -8.27 -4.37
C GLU A 38 -3.40 -6.89 -4.29
N SER A 39 -3.33 -6.34 -3.09
CA SER A 39 -2.79 -5.01 -2.87
C SER A 39 -2.20 -4.88 -1.48
N ILE A 40 -1.34 -3.88 -1.32
CA ILE A 40 -0.87 -3.45 0.00
C ILE A 40 -1.50 -2.11 0.32
N VAL A 41 -1.68 -1.83 1.61
CA VAL A 41 -2.31 -0.60 2.07
C VAL A 41 -1.34 0.15 2.98
N VAL A 42 -1.13 1.42 2.69
CA VAL A 42 -0.37 2.34 3.54
C VAL A 42 -1.36 3.36 4.09
N PHE A 43 -1.54 3.39 5.40
CA PHE A 43 -2.50 4.30 6.02
C PHE A 43 -2.04 5.74 5.87
N GLY A 44 -3.00 6.63 5.65
CA GLY A 44 -2.74 8.05 5.63
C GLY A 44 -2.30 8.54 7.00
N ARG A 45 -1.46 9.59 7.01
CA ARG A 45 -0.92 10.15 8.25
C ARG A 45 -1.75 11.35 8.69
N PRO A 46 -1.88 11.58 10.00
CA PRO A 46 -2.51 12.79 10.50
C PRO A 46 -1.73 14.01 10.04
N ARG A 47 -2.46 15.06 9.62
CA ARG A 47 -1.85 16.33 9.23
C ARG A 47 -1.98 17.32 10.37
N ALA A 48 -0.91 18.09 10.62
CA ALA A 48 -0.87 19.10 11.69
C ALA A 48 -1.38 18.51 13.01
N PHE A 49 -0.81 17.37 13.40
CA PHE A 49 -1.16 16.68 14.64
C PHE A 49 -2.65 16.32 14.74
N GLY A 50 -3.27 16.09 13.59
CA GLY A 50 -4.67 15.74 13.53
C GLY A 50 -5.64 16.91 13.47
N LEU A 51 -5.14 18.13 13.56
CA LEU A 51 -5.99 19.32 13.50
C LEU A 51 -6.56 19.57 12.11
N LEU A 52 -5.80 19.20 11.07
CA LEU A 52 -6.22 19.37 9.68
C LEU A 52 -6.70 18.07 9.05
N GLY A 53 -7.06 17.08 9.87
CA GLY A 53 -7.48 15.77 9.40
C GLY A 53 -6.28 14.88 9.10
N ARG A 54 -6.44 13.91 8.20
CA ARG A 54 -5.36 13.01 7.82
C ARG A 54 -5.42 12.77 6.32
N ASP A 55 -4.28 12.38 5.77
CA ASP A 55 -4.21 12.01 4.36
C ASP A 55 -5.01 10.74 4.11
N ASP A 56 -5.42 10.57 2.86
CA ASP A 56 -6.11 9.35 2.45
C ASP A 56 -5.17 8.16 2.49
N ASP A 57 -5.73 6.99 2.78
CA ASP A 57 -4.99 5.75 2.70
C ASP A 57 -4.63 5.49 1.24
N LEU A 58 -3.47 4.89 1.03
CA LEU A 58 -2.99 4.56 -0.30
C LEU A 58 -3.05 3.04 -0.48
N VAL A 59 -3.78 2.61 -1.50
CA VAL A 59 -3.88 1.20 -1.86
C VAL A 59 -3.05 0.98 -3.13
N ILE A 60 -2.05 0.13 -3.04
CA ILE A 60 -1.11 -0.12 -4.12
C ILE A 60 -1.31 -1.54 -4.63
N ASP A 61 -1.68 -1.69 -5.90
CA ASP A 61 -1.85 -2.99 -6.51
C ASP A 61 -0.53 -3.76 -6.51
N PHE A 62 -0.63 -5.06 -6.33
CA PHE A 62 0.55 -5.91 -6.31
C PHE A 62 1.35 -5.80 -7.62
N CYS A 63 0.67 -5.63 -8.74
CA CYS A 63 1.34 -5.47 -10.04
C CYS A 63 2.15 -4.18 -10.16
N ASP A 64 1.93 -3.22 -9.28
CA ASP A 64 2.71 -1.97 -9.25
C ASP A 64 3.90 -2.06 -8.30
N ILE A 65 4.11 -3.20 -7.66
CA ILE A 65 5.28 -3.44 -6.85
C ILE A 65 6.39 -3.94 -7.76
N ASP A 66 7.48 -3.18 -7.83
CA ASP A 66 8.60 -3.52 -8.70
C ASP A 66 9.59 -4.46 -8.04
N LEU A 67 9.82 -4.26 -6.74
CA LEU A 67 10.82 -5.04 -6.02
C LEU A 67 10.47 -5.08 -4.55
N ILE A 68 10.61 -6.25 -3.94
CA ILE A 68 10.55 -6.42 -2.50
C ILE A 68 11.94 -6.79 -2.03
N GLY A 69 12.60 -5.86 -1.35
CA GLY A 69 13.91 -6.06 -0.79
C GLY A 69 13.87 -6.46 0.67
N GLU A 70 15.04 -6.46 1.32
CA GLU A 70 15.13 -6.78 2.74
C GLU A 70 14.42 -5.75 3.62
N ASP A 71 14.64 -4.48 3.33
CA ASP A 71 14.14 -3.39 4.17
C ASP A 71 13.16 -2.47 3.46
N THR A 72 12.98 -2.64 2.16
CA THR A 72 12.19 -1.74 1.34
C THR A 72 11.31 -2.47 0.35
N ILE A 73 10.23 -1.80 -0.05
CA ILE A 73 9.36 -2.22 -1.14
C ILE A 73 9.33 -1.07 -2.14
N LEU A 74 9.83 -1.30 -3.35
CA LEU A 74 9.82 -0.29 -4.40
C LEU A 74 8.54 -0.42 -5.21
N VAL A 75 7.81 0.66 -5.33
CA VAL A 75 6.54 0.70 -6.05
C VAL A 75 6.57 1.76 -7.12
N ASN A 76 5.73 1.60 -8.13
CA ASN A 76 5.57 2.57 -9.20
C ASN A 76 4.19 3.21 -9.10
N LEU A 77 4.09 4.34 -8.42
CA LEU A 77 2.82 5.02 -8.20
C LEU A 77 2.26 5.69 -9.44
N ALA A 78 3.07 5.88 -10.47
CA ALA A 78 2.58 6.51 -11.69
C ALA A 78 1.43 5.73 -12.32
N ASN A 79 1.43 4.40 -12.18
CA ASN A 79 0.40 3.56 -12.74
C ASN A 79 -0.72 3.24 -11.77
N SER A 80 -0.52 3.47 -10.48
CA SER A 80 -1.47 3.04 -9.47
C SER A 80 -2.51 4.08 -9.07
N LYS A 81 -2.36 5.32 -9.52
CA LYS A 81 -3.23 6.41 -9.07
C LYS A 81 -4.71 6.17 -9.34
N ILE A 82 -5.03 5.73 -10.53
CA ILE A 82 -6.43 5.48 -10.91
C ILE A 82 -6.96 4.24 -10.20
N CYS A 83 -6.17 3.18 -10.22
CA CYS A 83 -6.53 1.93 -9.57
C CYS A 83 -6.66 2.09 -8.06
N THR A 84 -5.81 2.93 -7.47
CA THR A 84 -5.82 3.18 -6.02
C THR A 84 -7.17 3.67 -5.54
N LYS A 85 -7.75 4.63 -6.25
CA LYS A 85 -9.07 5.17 -5.86
C LYS A 85 -10.16 4.10 -5.92
N SER A 86 -10.16 3.30 -6.97
CA SER A 86 -11.14 2.22 -7.10
C SER A 86 -10.97 1.17 -6.02
N LYS A 87 -9.74 0.75 -5.78
CA LYS A 87 -9.44 -0.24 -4.76
C LYS A 87 -9.84 0.24 -3.37
N ARG A 88 -9.55 1.49 -3.07
CA ARG A 88 -9.93 2.06 -1.79
C ARG A 88 -11.45 2.07 -1.60
N PHE A 89 -12.18 2.40 -2.64
CA PHE A 89 -13.64 2.39 -2.59
C PHE A 89 -14.16 0.98 -2.32
N GLU A 90 -13.62 -0.02 -3.00
CA GLU A 90 -13.98 -1.41 -2.79
C GLU A 90 -13.68 -1.86 -1.37
N LEU A 91 -12.53 -1.48 -0.85
CA LEU A 91 -12.14 -1.83 0.51
C LEU A 91 -13.12 -1.28 1.52
N LYS A 92 -13.54 -0.03 1.36
CA LYS A 92 -14.55 0.57 2.24
C LYS A 92 -15.86 -0.21 2.20
N ASN A 93 -16.28 -0.65 1.03
CA ASN A 93 -17.50 -1.44 0.89
C ASN A 93 -17.38 -2.79 1.55
N LEU A 94 -16.22 -3.42 1.46
CA LEU A 94 -15.98 -4.72 2.07
C LEU A 94 -15.94 -4.66 3.60
N LEU A 95 -15.49 -3.54 4.13
CA LEU A 95 -15.34 -3.39 5.58
C LEU A 95 -16.66 -2.98 6.26
N LYS A 96 -17.67 -2.69 5.50
CA LYS A 96 -19.00 -2.44 6.04
C LYS A 96 -19.73 -3.76 6.24
#